data_8a035fb8acafbf4c36cef9aab4852906
#
_entry.id   8a035fb8acafbf4c36cef9aab4852906
#
_cell.length_a   1.000
_cell.length_b   1.000
_cell.length_c   1.000
_cell.angle_alpha   90.00
_cell.angle_beta   90.00
_cell.angle_gamma   90.00
#
_symmetry.space_group_name_H-M   'P 1'
#
loop_
_entity.id
_entity.type
_entity.pdbx_description
1 polymer ?
#
loop_
_entity_poly.entity_id
_entity_poly.type
_entity_poly.pdbx_seq_one_letter_code
_entity_poly.pdbx_strand_id
1 'polypeptide(L)'
;MRNVKYLIEEIREATENQDFSEFSGIQDREILRYINDAQERIQSEIVKTSPKVFTKEVIIDVDGSEYYDLPYDILLGNKITDVKYRYTPSSYWDRLEPDYVANNTNDTDLYDASPCTYIRLAGRIALRPRPRRGQLRVTYVANIPSLDLGRGVVTASSVDADSNLLSLTLNTVNLDVDALARRSYLTIVNVHGDILLDQVKFDNIDAGTGVVTLASNPAVTVPLLNGVIVSGKKTSTHSSLDELIERYLIGYANMKVLQRDGSQEFQIQFQLVQIMEQEIVDSYAGISDDIALIPDIDEGFDEF
;
A
#
# COMPACT_ATOMS: atom_id res chain seq x y z
N MET A 1 -4.07 9.00 -12.02
CA MET A 1 -2.89 8.20 -11.60
C MET A 1 -1.85 8.27 -12.69
N ARG A 2 -0.64 8.69 -12.38
CA ARG A 2 0.45 8.79 -13.34
C ARG A 2 1.43 7.62 -13.16
N ASN A 3 1.93 7.11 -14.30
CA ASN A 3 2.97 6.09 -14.27
C ASN A 3 4.29 6.69 -13.78
N VAL A 4 5.03 5.93 -12.97
CA VAL A 4 6.34 6.33 -12.43
C VAL A 4 7.32 6.79 -13.50
N LYS A 5 7.30 6.17 -14.69
CA LYS A 5 8.17 6.59 -15.81
C LYS A 5 7.94 8.04 -16.21
N TYR A 6 6.68 8.49 -16.27
CA TYR A 6 6.37 9.88 -16.60
C TYR A 6 6.84 10.86 -15.52
N LEU A 7 6.75 10.46 -14.24
CA LEU A 7 7.28 11.28 -13.15
C LEU A 7 8.80 11.44 -13.26
N ILE A 8 9.50 10.37 -13.61
CA ILE A 8 10.96 10.38 -13.80
C ILE A 8 11.34 11.22 -15.01
N GLU A 9 10.61 11.10 -16.13
CA GLU A 9 10.83 11.91 -17.34
C GLU A 9 10.65 13.40 -17.05
N GLU A 10 9.59 13.79 -16.35
CA GLU A 10 9.32 15.18 -15.98
C GLU A 10 10.43 15.76 -15.06
N ILE A 11 10.95 14.94 -14.13
CA ILE A 11 12.08 15.33 -13.28
C ILE A 11 13.35 15.51 -14.10
N ARG A 12 13.62 14.64 -15.09
CA ARG A 12 14.77 14.77 -15.97
C ARG A 12 14.70 16.00 -16.86
N GLU A 13 13.52 16.30 -17.40
CA GLU A 13 13.30 17.51 -18.19
C GLU A 13 13.52 18.76 -17.36
N ALA A 14 12.98 18.81 -16.13
CA ALA A 14 13.11 19.96 -15.24
C ALA A 14 14.54 20.21 -14.75
N THR A 15 15.37 19.17 -14.70
CA THR A 15 16.76 19.27 -14.23
C THR A 15 17.79 19.28 -15.37
N GLU A 16 17.34 19.35 -16.64
CA GLU A 16 18.18 19.25 -17.84
C GLU A 16 19.07 17.98 -17.87
N ASN A 17 18.81 17.02 -17.01
CA ASN A 17 19.53 15.75 -16.94
C ASN A 17 19.02 14.77 -17.99
N GLN A 18 19.09 15.14 -19.26
CA GLN A 18 18.64 14.33 -20.40
C GLN A 18 19.66 13.23 -20.79
N ASP A 19 20.83 13.22 -20.16
CA ASP A 19 21.90 12.29 -20.55
C ASP A 19 21.64 10.92 -19.93
N PHE A 20 21.12 10.01 -20.75
CA PHE A 20 20.85 8.59 -20.39
C PHE A 20 22.10 7.72 -20.31
N SER A 21 23.30 8.30 -20.41
CA SER A 21 24.53 7.51 -20.34
C SER A 21 24.72 6.96 -18.93
N GLU A 22 24.92 5.65 -18.80
CA GLU A 22 25.13 4.93 -17.54
C GLU A 22 26.28 5.49 -16.68
N PHE A 23 27.08 6.40 -17.23
CA PHE A 23 28.32 6.88 -16.63
C PHE A 23 28.31 8.33 -16.14
N SER A 24 27.37 9.17 -16.54
CA SER A 24 27.40 10.61 -16.21
C SER A 24 26.11 11.19 -15.65
N GLY A 25 24.97 10.47 -15.75
CA GLY A 25 23.65 10.96 -15.31
C GLY A 25 23.15 10.33 -14.00
N ILE A 26 22.07 10.90 -13.47
CA ILE A 26 21.34 10.28 -12.35
C ILE A 26 20.54 9.11 -12.89
N GLN A 27 20.69 7.95 -12.26
CA GLN A 27 19.94 6.76 -12.65
C GLN A 27 18.46 6.87 -12.24
N ASP A 28 17.55 6.27 -13.02
CA ASP A 28 16.12 6.21 -12.72
C ASP A 28 15.82 5.67 -11.32
N ARG A 29 16.60 4.69 -10.86
CA ARG A 29 16.48 4.14 -9.50
C ARG A 29 16.79 5.14 -8.40
N GLU A 30 17.67 6.09 -8.65
CA GLU A 30 18.01 7.15 -7.69
C GLU A 30 16.90 8.20 -7.65
N ILE A 31 16.39 8.62 -8.81
CA ILE A 31 15.23 9.51 -8.91
C ILE A 31 14.02 8.87 -8.22
N LEU A 32 13.77 7.58 -8.51
CA LEU A 32 12.69 6.82 -7.87
C LEU A 32 12.81 6.79 -6.34
N ARG A 33 14.04 6.67 -5.82
CA ARG A 33 14.26 6.75 -4.37
C ARG A 33 13.86 8.12 -3.83
N TYR A 34 14.23 9.21 -4.51
CA TYR A 34 13.83 10.55 -4.08
C TYR A 34 12.31 10.77 -4.13
N ILE A 35 11.62 10.19 -5.12
CA ILE A 35 10.16 10.22 -5.20
C ILE A 35 9.55 9.47 -4.01
N ASN A 36 10.05 8.28 -3.68
CA ASN A 36 9.57 7.50 -2.54
C ASN A 36 9.85 8.18 -1.20
N ASP A 37 11.03 8.80 -1.04
CA ASP A 37 11.36 9.59 0.16
C ASP A 37 10.38 10.77 0.32
N ALA A 38 10.01 11.43 -0.78
CA ALA A 38 9.01 12.49 -0.79
C ALA A 38 7.62 11.97 -0.39
N GLN A 39 7.22 10.81 -0.93
CA GLN A 39 5.95 10.17 -0.63
C GLN A 39 5.83 9.82 0.85
N GLU A 40 6.84 9.19 1.43
CA GLU A 40 6.87 8.86 2.86
C GLU A 40 6.82 10.11 3.73
N ARG A 41 7.54 11.15 3.35
CA ARG A 41 7.58 12.42 4.07
C ARG A 41 6.21 13.09 4.08
N ILE A 42 5.60 13.30 2.91
CA ILE A 42 4.30 13.99 2.82
C ILE A 42 3.21 13.18 3.50
N GLN A 43 3.20 11.85 3.35
CA GLN A 43 2.28 10.98 4.08
C GLN A 43 2.41 11.17 5.59
N SER A 44 3.65 11.24 6.10
CA SER A 44 3.90 11.43 7.53
C SER A 44 3.34 12.77 8.03
N GLU A 45 3.49 13.86 7.25
CA GLU A 45 2.96 15.17 7.61
C GLU A 45 1.43 15.20 7.57
N ILE A 46 0.80 14.67 6.52
CA ILE A 46 -0.66 14.58 6.43
C ILE A 46 -1.24 13.73 7.56
N VAL A 47 -0.61 12.59 7.90
CA VAL A 47 -1.10 11.72 8.99
C VAL A 47 -1.03 12.38 10.37
N LYS A 48 -0.13 13.33 10.59
CA LYS A 48 -0.07 14.09 11.85
C LYS A 48 -1.28 14.99 12.04
N THR A 49 -1.75 15.60 10.96
CA THR A 49 -2.89 16.54 10.96
C THR A 49 -4.21 15.86 10.69
N SER A 50 -4.25 14.93 9.73
CA SER A 50 -5.47 14.28 9.24
C SER A 50 -5.26 12.78 8.97
N PRO A 51 -5.14 11.95 10.01
CA PRO A 51 -4.90 10.51 9.84
C PRO A 51 -6.01 9.81 9.06
N LYS A 52 -7.23 10.37 9.05
CA LYS A 52 -8.39 9.81 8.35
C LYS A 52 -8.21 9.68 6.84
N VAL A 53 -7.37 10.53 6.22
CA VAL A 53 -7.13 10.53 4.76
C VAL A 53 -6.60 9.19 4.26
N PHE A 54 -5.77 8.52 5.06
CA PHE A 54 -5.19 7.22 4.72
C PHE A 54 -5.81 6.07 5.50
N THR A 55 -7.01 6.26 6.02
CA THR A 55 -7.69 5.23 6.79
C THR A 55 -8.33 4.19 5.88
N LYS A 56 -8.08 2.92 6.19
CA LYS A 56 -8.72 1.76 5.57
C LYS A 56 -9.38 0.89 6.61
N GLU A 57 -10.33 0.09 6.16
CA GLU A 57 -10.99 -0.93 6.96
C GLU A 57 -10.73 -2.32 6.41
N VAL A 58 -10.58 -3.27 7.30
CA VAL A 58 -10.51 -4.70 6.97
C VAL A 58 -11.44 -5.48 7.91
N ILE A 59 -12.14 -6.44 7.34
CA ILE A 59 -12.94 -7.39 8.11
C ILE A 59 -12.19 -8.72 8.13
N ILE A 60 -11.94 -9.24 9.34
CA ILE A 60 -11.25 -10.48 9.60
C ILE A 60 -12.25 -11.44 10.23
N ASP A 61 -12.40 -12.63 9.67
CA ASP A 61 -13.24 -13.66 10.26
C ASP A 61 -12.56 -14.23 11.50
N VAL A 62 -13.32 -14.34 12.58
CA VAL A 62 -12.86 -14.85 13.87
C VAL A 62 -13.25 -16.32 13.97
N ASP A 63 -12.24 -17.18 14.04
CA ASP A 63 -12.35 -18.63 14.06
C ASP A 63 -11.94 -19.28 15.40
N GLY A 64 -11.71 -18.46 16.40
CA GLY A 64 -11.18 -18.91 17.69
C GLY A 64 -9.64 -19.02 17.71
N SER A 65 -8.94 -18.45 16.76
CA SER A 65 -7.48 -18.33 16.81
C SER A 65 -7.02 -17.43 17.94
N GLU A 66 -5.82 -17.66 18.46
CA GLU A 66 -5.25 -16.81 19.53
C GLU A 66 -4.87 -15.43 19.03
N TYR A 67 -4.41 -15.37 17.77
CA TYR A 67 -3.93 -14.16 17.13
C TYR A 67 -4.51 -14.05 15.72
N TYR A 68 -4.81 -12.83 15.31
CA TYR A 68 -5.26 -12.47 13.97
C TYR A 68 -4.23 -11.55 13.35
N ASP A 69 -3.77 -11.87 12.14
CA ASP A 69 -2.79 -11.07 11.41
C ASP A 69 -3.41 -9.75 10.96
N LEU A 70 -2.70 -8.65 11.22
CA LEU A 70 -3.06 -7.33 10.73
C LEU A 70 -2.66 -7.15 9.25
N PRO A 71 -3.35 -6.26 8.52
CA PRO A 71 -2.96 -5.93 7.16
C PRO A 71 -1.49 -5.54 7.06
N TYR A 72 -0.84 -6.03 6.02
CA TYR A 72 0.59 -5.77 5.81
C TYR A 72 0.90 -4.32 5.42
N ASP A 73 -0.11 -3.57 4.95
CA ASP A 73 -0.02 -2.18 4.56
C ASP A 73 -0.29 -1.20 5.72
N ILE A 74 -0.42 -1.69 6.95
CA ILE A 74 -0.56 -0.84 8.12
C ILE A 74 0.68 0.03 8.32
N LEU A 75 0.46 1.32 8.58
CA LEU A 75 1.56 2.27 8.81
C LEU A 75 2.37 1.86 10.05
N LEU A 76 3.70 2.07 9.97
CA LEU A 76 4.64 1.77 11.07
C LEU A 76 4.14 2.28 12.42
N GLY A 77 4.28 1.43 13.45
CA GLY A 77 3.76 1.71 14.78
C GLY A 77 2.31 1.21 14.97
N ASN A 78 1.79 0.38 14.04
CA ASN A 78 0.46 -0.22 14.11
C ASN A 78 -0.61 0.82 14.44
N LYS A 79 -0.73 1.86 13.59
CA LYS A 79 -1.71 2.94 13.78
C LYS A 79 -3.13 2.43 13.53
N ILE A 80 -3.65 1.66 14.49
CA ILE A 80 -5.06 1.25 14.54
C ILE A 80 -5.84 2.40 15.17
N THR A 81 -6.90 2.83 14.50
CA THR A 81 -7.76 3.92 14.95
C THR A 81 -9.01 3.41 15.66
N ASP A 82 -9.56 2.29 15.21
CA ASP A 82 -10.74 1.68 15.80
C ASP A 82 -10.74 0.16 15.60
N VAL A 83 -11.32 -0.55 16.55
CA VAL A 83 -11.50 -2.01 16.50
C VAL A 83 -12.91 -2.33 16.97
N LYS A 84 -13.67 -3.00 16.11
CA LYS A 84 -15.03 -3.42 16.41
C LYS A 84 -15.20 -4.91 16.19
N TYR A 85 -16.08 -5.53 16.97
CA TYR A 85 -16.39 -6.93 16.86
C TYR A 85 -17.88 -7.15 16.70
N ARG A 86 -18.30 -8.18 15.97
CA ARG A 86 -19.65 -8.68 15.93
C ARG A 86 -19.69 -10.20 15.97
N TYR A 87 -20.66 -10.76 16.67
CA TYR A 87 -20.80 -12.21 16.83
C TYR A 87 -21.37 -12.89 15.58
N THR A 88 -22.34 -12.25 14.91
CA THR A 88 -22.93 -12.73 13.64
C THR A 88 -22.97 -11.57 12.64
N PRO A 89 -23.07 -11.86 11.33
CA PRO A 89 -23.19 -10.81 10.32
C PRO A 89 -24.37 -9.85 10.51
N SER A 90 -25.45 -10.30 11.19
CA SER A 90 -26.62 -9.50 11.51
C SER A 90 -26.56 -8.76 12.85
N SER A 91 -25.50 -8.99 13.66
CA SER A 91 -25.32 -8.31 14.93
C SER A 91 -24.75 -6.90 14.73
N TYR A 92 -25.01 -6.00 15.69
CA TYR A 92 -24.33 -4.72 15.74
C TYR A 92 -22.84 -4.88 15.98
N TRP A 93 -22.07 -3.87 15.59
CA TRP A 93 -20.65 -3.79 15.83
C TRP A 93 -20.38 -3.20 17.21
N ASP A 94 -19.84 -4.00 18.10
CA ASP A 94 -19.40 -3.58 19.43
C ASP A 94 -17.97 -3.05 19.36
N ARG A 95 -17.72 -1.85 19.87
CA ARG A 95 -16.37 -1.28 19.93
C ARG A 95 -15.57 -1.96 21.02
N LEU A 96 -14.32 -2.32 20.69
CA LEU A 96 -13.38 -2.91 21.62
C LEU A 96 -12.39 -1.85 22.12
N GLU A 97 -12.01 -1.95 23.38
CA GLU A 97 -10.98 -1.08 23.95
C GLU A 97 -9.60 -1.74 23.91
N PRO A 98 -8.53 -0.94 23.68
CA PRO A 98 -7.17 -1.47 23.73
C PRO A 98 -6.80 -1.83 25.17
N ASP A 99 -6.32 -3.05 25.39
CA ASP A 99 -5.74 -3.48 26.64
C ASP A 99 -4.22 -3.26 26.61
N TYR A 100 -3.74 -2.34 27.44
CA TYR A 100 -2.31 -2.01 27.55
C TYR A 100 -1.60 -2.88 28.60
N VAL A 101 -2.36 -3.58 29.43
CA VAL A 101 -1.81 -4.46 30.46
C VAL A 101 -1.74 -5.87 29.90
N ALA A 102 -0.57 -6.26 29.45
CA ALA A 102 -0.27 -7.65 29.14
C ALA A 102 -0.30 -8.49 30.44
N ASN A 103 -1.45 -8.56 31.09
CA ASN A 103 -1.65 -9.52 32.16
C ASN A 103 -1.58 -10.88 31.52
N ASN A 104 -0.55 -11.64 31.91
CA ASN A 104 -0.30 -13.04 31.57
C ASN A 104 -1.40 -13.98 32.11
N THR A 105 -2.64 -13.66 31.89
CA THR A 105 -3.67 -14.67 32.02
C THR A 105 -3.57 -15.51 30.74
N ASN A 106 -2.97 -16.69 30.89
CA ASN A 106 -3.07 -17.78 29.91
C ASN A 106 -4.54 -18.18 29.77
N ASP A 107 -5.33 -17.28 29.23
CA ASP A 107 -6.74 -17.53 28.93
C ASP A 107 -6.79 -18.32 27.63
N THR A 108 -6.49 -19.61 27.76
CA THR A 108 -6.51 -20.57 26.64
C THR A 108 -7.93 -20.95 26.27
N ASP A 109 -8.90 -20.62 27.13
CA ASP A 109 -10.28 -21.04 26.98
C ASP A 109 -10.99 -20.19 25.92
N LEU A 110 -11.78 -20.86 25.09
CA LEU A 110 -12.68 -20.23 24.11
C LEU A 110 -14.02 -19.93 24.77
N TYR A 111 -14.44 -18.69 24.66
CA TYR A 111 -15.70 -18.22 25.22
C TYR A 111 -16.76 -18.01 24.12
N ASP A 112 -18.02 -18.35 24.43
CA ASP A 112 -19.18 -17.98 23.63
C ASP A 112 -19.70 -16.58 24.04
N ALA A 113 -18.79 -15.64 24.27
CA ALA A 113 -19.07 -14.28 24.66
C ALA A 113 -18.36 -13.28 23.75
N SER A 114 -18.92 -12.11 23.60
CA SER A 114 -18.26 -11.01 22.90
C SER A 114 -17.01 -10.56 23.66
N PRO A 115 -15.87 -10.34 22.97
CA PRO A 115 -14.69 -9.76 23.58
C PRO A 115 -14.98 -8.31 23.99
N CYS A 116 -14.33 -7.85 25.06
CA CYS A 116 -14.43 -6.46 25.52
C CYS A 116 -13.20 -5.64 25.12
N THR A 117 -12.04 -6.32 25.04
CA THR A 117 -10.76 -5.66 24.79
C THR A 117 -9.95 -6.40 23.74
N TYR A 118 -8.91 -5.72 23.26
CA TYR A 118 -7.93 -6.31 22.36
C TYR A 118 -6.51 -5.92 22.75
N ILE A 119 -5.55 -6.82 22.49
CA ILE A 119 -4.13 -6.61 22.70
C ILE A 119 -3.46 -6.44 21.34
N ARG A 120 -2.60 -5.43 21.22
CA ARG A 120 -1.77 -5.21 20.02
C ARG A 120 -0.44 -5.95 20.20
N LEU A 121 -0.09 -6.72 19.20
CA LEU A 121 1.19 -7.36 19.07
C LEU A 121 1.84 -6.91 17.76
N ALA A 122 3.15 -7.15 17.59
CA ALA A 122 3.84 -6.80 16.36
C ALA A 122 3.19 -7.49 15.13
N GLY A 123 2.39 -6.75 14.36
CA GLY A 123 1.70 -7.26 13.17
C GLY A 123 0.48 -8.13 13.44
N ARG A 124 0.02 -8.26 14.69
CA ARG A 124 -1.11 -9.10 15.09
C ARG A 124 -1.99 -8.43 16.13
N ILE A 125 -3.21 -8.95 16.27
CA ILE A 125 -4.16 -8.55 17.30
C ILE A 125 -4.70 -9.80 18.00
N ALA A 126 -4.86 -9.75 19.32
CA ALA A 126 -5.51 -10.79 20.12
C ALA A 126 -6.76 -10.20 20.78
N LEU A 127 -7.83 -10.99 20.86
CA LEU A 127 -9.11 -10.61 21.47
C LEU A 127 -9.23 -11.15 22.89
N ARG A 128 -9.84 -10.38 23.81
CA ARG A 128 -10.04 -10.77 25.20
C ARG A 128 -11.48 -10.46 25.69
N PRO A 129 -12.17 -11.43 26.26
CA PRO A 129 -11.90 -12.88 26.20
C PRO A 129 -11.84 -13.38 24.75
N ARG A 130 -11.24 -14.55 24.55
CA ARG A 130 -11.04 -15.16 23.24
C ARG A 130 -12.37 -15.71 22.70
N PRO A 131 -12.97 -15.12 21.64
CA PRO A 131 -14.25 -15.59 21.12
C PRO A 131 -14.07 -16.80 20.20
N ARG A 132 -15.07 -17.68 20.14
CA ARG A 132 -15.05 -18.87 19.26
C ARG A 132 -15.27 -18.54 17.79
N ARG A 133 -16.05 -17.51 17.50
CA ARG A 133 -16.44 -17.12 16.14
C ARG A 133 -16.87 -15.67 16.13
N GLY A 134 -17.01 -15.10 14.96
CA GLY A 134 -17.49 -13.74 14.75
C GLY A 134 -16.74 -13.04 13.65
N GLN A 135 -16.83 -11.72 13.62
CA GLN A 135 -16.06 -10.88 12.70
C GLN A 135 -15.44 -9.73 13.46
N LEU A 136 -14.21 -9.42 13.10
CA LEU A 136 -13.42 -8.32 13.61
C LEU A 136 -13.27 -7.28 12.52
N ARG A 137 -13.69 -6.04 12.77
CA ARG A 137 -13.44 -4.91 11.88
C ARG A 137 -12.33 -4.07 12.48
N VAL A 138 -11.25 -3.96 11.74
CA VAL A 138 -10.09 -3.16 12.13
C VAL A 138 -9.99 -1.96 11.19
N THR A 139 -10.06 -0.77 11.76
CA THR A 139 -9.84 0.50 11.06
C THR A 139 -8.43 0.97 11.39
N TYR A 140 -7.63 1.23 10.36
CA TYR A 140 -6.21 1.52 10.51
C TYR A 140 -5.72 2.54 9.48
N VAL A 141 -4.62 3.20 9.81
CA VAL A 141 -3.94 4.08 8.84
C VAL A 141 -3.05 3.22 7.96
N ALA A 142 -3.34 3.19 6.68
CA ALA A 142 -2.59 2.43 5.69
C ALA A 142 -1.36 3.19 5.21
N ASN A 143 -0.31 2.46 4.91
CA ASN A 143 0.84 2.97 4.19
C ASN A 143 0.53 3.04 2.68
N ILE A 144 0.98 4.08 2.02
CA ILE A 144 0.91 4.18 0.56
C ILE A 144 1.93 3.19 -0.02
N PRO A 145 1.57 2.38 -1.03
CA PRO A 145 2.54 1.50 -1.67
C PRO A 145 3.71 2.29 -2.24
N SER A 146 4.93 1.88 -1.95
CA SER A 146 6.11 2.47 -2.57
C SER A 146 6.04 2.34 -4.08
N LEU A 147 6.52 3.34 -4.79
CA LEU A 147 6.57 3.34 -6.24
C LEU A 147 7.76 2.49 -6.72
N ASP A 148 7.56 1.76 -7.82
CA ASP A 148 8.63 0.99 -8.48
C ASP A 148 8.50 1.08 -9.99
N LEU A 149 9.62 0.86 -10.67
CA LEU A 149 9.63 0.68 -12.12
C LEU A 149 8.97 -0.66 -12.47
N GLY A 150 8.20 -0.69 -13.53
CA GLY A 150 7.68 -1.95 -14.07
C GLY A 150 8.82 -2.89 -14.43
N ARG A 151 8.78 -4.12 -13.92
CA ARG A 151 9.80 -5.15 -14.11
C ARG A 151 9.54 -6.04 -15.30
N GLY A 152 8.32 -6.02 -15.80
CA GLY A 152 7.88 -6.75 -16.98
C GLY A 152 6.40 -6.53 -17.23
N VAL A 153 5.99 -6.74 -18.48
CA VAL A 153 4.60 -6.65 -18.92
C VAL A 153 4.08 -8.05 -19.19
N VAL A 154 2.93 -8.40 -18.62
CA VAL A 154 2.29 -9.69 -18.83
C VAL A 154 1.74 -9.76 -20.25
N THR A 155 2.12 -10.79 -21.00
CA THR A 155 1.62 -11.08 -22.34
C THR A 155 0.67 -12.28 -22.38
N ALA A 156 0.81 -13.19 -21.42
CA ALA A 156 -0.08 -14.32 -21.24
C ALA A 156 -0.09 -14.78 -19.79
N SER A 157 -1.16 -15.45 -19.38
CA SER A 157 -1.26 -16.11 -18.08
C SER A 157 -1.89 -17.49 -18.24
N SER A 158 -1.51 -18.44 -17.41
CA SER A 158 -2.18 -19.75 -17.31
C SER A 158 -2.87 -19.88 -15.95
N VAL A 159 -4.08 -20.41 -15.97
CA VAL A 159 -4.89 -20.69 -14.77
C VAL A 159 -5.30 -22.17 -14.76
N ASP A 160 -5.55 -22.71 -13.59
CA ASP A 160 -6.14 -24.04 -13.44
C ASP A 160 -7.68 -24.03 -13.62
N ALA A 161 -8.31 -25.19 -13.43
CA ALA A 161 -9.77 -25.34 -13.53
C ALA A 161 -10.53 -24.55 -12.46
N ASP A 162 -9.89 -24.24 -11.34
CA ASP A 162 -10.46 -23.50 -10.21
C ASP A 162 -10.15 -21.99 -10.27
N SER A 163 -9.65 -21.53 -11.42
CA SER A 163 -9.24 -20.12 -11.67
C SER A 163 -8.06 -19.67 -10.79
N ASN A 164 -7.20 -20.56 -10.33
CA ASN A 164 -5.96 -20.18 -9.68
C ASN A 164 -4.86 -19.95 -10.71
N LEU A 165 -4.08 -18.92 -10.51
CA LEU A 165 -2.97 -18.55 -11.38
C LEU A 165 -1.80 -19.52 -11.21
N LEU A 166 -1.36 -20.16 -12.31
CA LEU A 166 -0.25 -21.11 -12.31
C LEU A 166 1.05 -20.47 -12.78
N SER A 167 1.00 -19.70 -13.86
CA SER A 167 2.17 -19.03 -14.41
C SER A 167 1.81 -17.76 -15.16
N LEU A 168 2.82 -16.92 -15.33
CA LEU A 168 2.77 -15.69 -16.12
C LEU A 168 3.83 -15.75 -17.22
N THR A 169 3.51 -15.26 -18.41
CA THR A 169 4.49 -15.00 -19.45
C THR A 169 4.69 -13.49 -19.55
N LEU A 170 5.92 -13.03 -19.37
CA LEU A 170 6.30 -11.63 -19.44
C LEU A 170 6.96 -11.32 -20.78
N ASN A 171 6.79 -10.10 -21.26
CA ASN A 171 7.51 -9.62 -22.43
C ASN A 171 9.02 -9.57 -22.11
N THR A 172 9.84 -10.25 -22.91
CA THR A 172 11.29 -10.33 -22.68
C THR A 172 12.06 -9.06 -23.02
N VAL A 173 11.48 -8.15 -23.81
CA VAL A 173 12.15 -6.92 -24.27
C VAL A 173 12.50 -5.97 -23.12
N ASN A 174 11.64 -5.90 -22.09
CA ASN A 174 11.81 -5.00 -20.93
C ASN A 174 11.83 -5.78 -19.60
N LEU A 175 12.24 -7.04 -19.63
CA LEU A 175 12.24 -7.91 -18.47
C LEU A 175 13.49 -7.68 -17.61
N ASP A 176 13.31 -7.16 -16.40
CA ASP A 176 14.39 -7.03 -15.41
C ASP A 176 14.44 -8.31 -14.53
N VAL A 177 14.98 -9.38 -15.10
CA VAL A 177 15.10 -10.69 -14.43
C VAL A 177 15.88 -10.59 -13.13
N ASP A 178 16.99 -9.85 -13.13
CA ASP A 178 17.85 -9.71 -11.95
C ASP A 178 17.13 -9.03 -10.78
N ALA A 179 16.33 -8.03 -11.07
CA ALA A 179 15.55 -7.34 -10.04
C ALA A 179 14.41 -8.21 -9.49
N LEU A 180 13.77 -9.01 -10.34
CA LEU A 180 12.73 -9.95 -9.92
C LEU A 180 13.33 -11.12 -9.13
N ALA A 181 14.39 -11.75 -9.64
CA ALA A 181 15.01 -12.93 -9.02
C ALA A 181 15.51 -12.68 -7.58
N ARG A 182 15.91 -11.46 -7.26
CA ARG A 182 16.40 -11.11 -5.92
C ARG A 182 15.34 -11.16 -4.82
N ARG A 183 14.04 -11.15 -5.14
CA ARG A 183 12.96 -10.92 -4.15
C ARG A 183 12.01 -12.09 -3.96
N SER A 184 11.99 -13.08 -4.81
CA SER A 184 11.08 -14.25 -4.77
C SER A 184 9.57 -13.91 -4.65
N TYR A 185 9.21 -12.64 -4.77
CA TYR A 185 7.83 -12.13 -4.68
C TYR A 185 7.63 -11.02 -5.71
N LEU A 186 6.45 -10.97 -6.28
CA LEU A 186 6.02 -9.93 -7.21
C LEU A 186 4.64 -9.39 -6.83
N THR A 187 4.35 -8.21 -7.33
CA THR A 187 3.04 -7.56 -7.29
C THR A 187 2.54 -7.40 -8.70
N ILE A 188 1.28 -7.72 -8.96
CA ILE A 188 0.65 -7.60 -10.26
C ILE A 188 -0.25 -6.37 -10.23
N VAL A 189 0.01 -5.45 -11.16
CA VAL A 189 -0.64 -4.14 -11.23
C VAL A 189 -1.32 -4.00 -12.58
N ASN A 190 -2.56 -3.51 -12.61
CA ASN A 190 -3.24 -3.25 -13.88
C ASN A 190 -2.68 -1.98 -14.56
N VAL A 191 -3.17 -1.69 -15.77
CA VAL A 191 -2.76 -0.51 -16.56
C VAL A 191 -3.15 0.83 -15.92
N HIS A 192 -4.05 0.81 -14.93
CA HIS A 192 -4.50 1.98 -14.20
C HIS A 192 -3.78 2.19 -12.87
N GLY A 193 -2.93 1.24 -12.47
CA GLY A 193 -2.17 1.31 -11.22
C GLY A 193 -2.77 0.56 -10.04
N ASP A 194 -3.93 -0.08 -10.20
CA ASP A 194 -4.54 -0.86 -9.14
C ASP A 194 -3.78 -2.17 -8.94
N ILE A 195 -3.51 -2.51 -7.70
CA ILE A 195 -2.88 -3.77 -7.34
C ILE A 195 -3.93 -4.88 -7.45
N LEU A 196 -3.75 -5.76 -8.42
CA LEU A 196 -4.61 -6.93 -8.63
C LEU A 196 -4.24 -8.07 -7.70
N LEU A 197 -2.95 -8.37 -7.58
CA LEU A 197 -2.41 -9.38 -6.68
C LEU A 197 -1.12 -8.86 -6.06
N ASP A 198 -0.99 -8.99 -4.75
CA ASP A 198 0.22 -8.60 -4.03
C ASP A 198 0.90 -9.81 -3.40
N GLN A 199 2.21 -9.69 -3.23
CA GLN A 199 3.05 -10.71 -2.59
C GLN A 199 2.92 -12.11 -3.21
N VAL A 200 2.73 -12.18 -4.52
CA VAL A 200 2.71 -13.47 -5.24
C VAL A 200 4.11 -14.06 -5.23
N LYS A 201 4.25 -15.20 -4.56
CA LYS A 201 5.52 -15.94 -4.52
C LYS A 201 5.73 -16.69 -5.81
N PHE A 202 6.94 -16.64 -6.36
CA PHE A 202 7.32 -17.43 -7.53
C PHE A 202 8.56 -18.28 -7.25
N ASP A 203 8.68 -19.39 -7.98
CA ASP A 203 9.77 -20.35 -7.83
C ASP A 203 10.90 -20.06 -8.84
N ASN A 204 10.53 -19.72 -10.07
CA ASN A 204 11.49 -19.55 -11.15
C ASN A 204 11.03 -18.51 -12.18
N ILE A 205 12.01 -17.88 -12.82
CA ILE A 205 11.86 -17.03 -14.01
C ILE A 205 12.81 -17.54 -15.08
N ASP A 206 12.26 -17.89 -16.23
CA ASP A 206 13.06 -18.19 -17.42
C ASP A 206 13.28 -16.89 -18.20
N ALA A 207 14.52 -16.41 -18.20
CA ALA A 207 14.91 -15.18 -18.91
C ALA A 207 14.74 -15.26 -20.43
N GLY A 208 14.84 -16.47 -21.02
CA GLY A 208 14.73 -16.66 -22.45
C GLY A 208 13.31 -16.64 -22.97
N THR A 209 12.37 -17.20 -22.21
CA THR A 209 10.95 -17.30 -22.58
C THR A 209 10.08 -16.30 -21.86
N GLY A 210 10.57 -15.65 -20.81
CA GLY A 210 9.81 -14.73 -19.97
C GLY A 210 8.78 -15.42 -19.06
N VAL A 211 8.85 -16.76 -18.93
CA VAL A 211 7.89 -17.52 -18.11
C VAL A 211 8.26 -17.45 -16.65
N VAL A 212 7.33 -17.00 -15.83
CA VAL A 212 7.38 -16.98 -14.36
C VAL A 212 6.52 -18.10 -13.82
N THR A 213 7.11 -19.07 -13.14
CA THR A 213 6.39 -20.16 -12.47
C THR A 213 6.10 -19.76 -11.03
N LEU A 214 4.83 -19.83 -10.63
CA LEU A 214 4.40 -19.42 -9.29
C LEU A 214 4.58 -20.56 -8.27
N ALA A 215 5.03 -20.20 -7.06
CA ALA A 215 5.16 -21.11 -5.92
C ALA A 215 3.84 -21.31 -5.17
N SER A 216 2.91 -20.39 -5.34
CA SER A 216 1.54 -20.46 -4.78
C SER A 216 0.57 -20.05 -5.88
N ASN A 217 -0.58 -20.70 -5.91
CA ASN A 217 -1.58 -20.49 -6.93
C ASN A 217 -2.69 -19.58 -6.38
N PRO A 218 -2.50 -18.23 -6.42
CA PRO A 218 -3.52 -17.33 -5.93
C PRO A 218 -4.75 -17.39 -6.83
N ALA A 219 -5.94 -17.37 -6.22
CA ALA A 219 -7.19 -17.26 -6.96
C ALA A 219 -7.25 -15.92 -7.68
N VAL A 220 -7.64 -15.93 -8.94
CA VAL A 220 -7.79 -14.73 -9.77
C VAL A 220 -9.26 -14.49 -10.03
N THR A 221 -9.81 -13.43 -9.45
CA THR A 221 -11.21 -13.05 -9.65
C THR A 221 -11.47 -12.37 -11.00
N VAL A 222 -10.41 -11.84 -11.62
CA VAL A 222 -10.45 -11.18 -12.92
C VAL A 222 -9.39 -11.81 -13.82
N PRO A 223 -9.70 -12.17 -15.09
CA PRO A 223 -8.68 -12.64 -16.02
C PRO A 223 -7.56 -11.61 -16.12
N LEU A 224 -6.31 -12.05 -15.98
CA LEU A 224 -5.15 -11.19 -16.21
C LEU A 224 -5.07 -10.92 -17.70
N LEU A 225 -5.46 -9.73 -18.09
CA LEU A 225 -5.41 -9.27 -19.47
C LEU A 225 -3.99 -8.87 -19.87
N ASN A 226 -3.70 -8.88 -21.17
CA ASN A 226 -2.46 -8.35 -21.72
C ASN A 226 -2.25 -6.89 -21.29
N GLY A 227 -1.00 -6.53 -21.00
CA GLY A 227 -0.64 -5.17 -20.59
C GLY A 227 -0.59 -4.95 -19.09
N VAL A 228 -0.94 -5.95 -18.27
CA VAL A 228 -0.74 -5.94 -16.83
C VAL A 228 0.75 -5.91 -16.52
N ILE A 229 1.15 -5.12 -15.55
CA ILE A 229 2.55 -4.87 -15.20
C ILE A 229 2.91 -5.64 -13.95
N VAL A 230 4.11 -6.22 -13.95
CA VAL A 230 4.70 -6.83 -12.77
C VAL A 230 5.67 -5.85 -12.13
N SER A 231 5.55 -5.64 -10.82
CA SER A 231 6.45 -4.81 -10.01
C SER A 231 7.03 -5.60 -8.83
N GLY A 232 7.87 -4.95 -8.02
CA GLY A 232 8.43 -5.55 -6.81
C GLY A 232 7.35 -5.82 -5.75
N LYS A 233 7.73 -6.54 -4.69
CA LYS A 233 6.85 -6.82 -3.55
C LYS A 233 6.33 -5.53 -2.90
N LYS A 234 5.02 -5.41 -2.72
CA LYS A 234 4.35 -4.27 -2.07
C LYS A 234 4.61 -2.93 -2.75
N THR A 235 4.78 -2.93 -4.07
CA THR A 235 5.03 -1.70 -4.83
C THR A 235 3.99 -1.51 -5.92
N SER A 236 3.81 -0.27 -6.35
CA SER A 236 2.96 0.09 -7.50
C SER A 236 3.80 0.77 -8.58
N THR A 237 3.40 0.63 -9.82
CA THR A 237 4.02 1.33 -10.96
C THR A 237 3.33 2.67 -11.27
N HIS A 238 2.29 3.00 -10.52
CA HIS A 238 1.53 4.22 -10.67
C HIS A 238 1.33 4.90 -9.32
N SER A 239 1.39 6.22 -9.33
CA SER A 239 1.01 7.03 -8.17
C SER A 239 -0.51 6.93 -7.96
N SER A 240 -0.93 6.62 -6.74
CA SER A 240 -2.35 6.67 -6.33
C SER A 240 -2.73 7.99 -5.68
N LEU A 241 -1.81 8.96 -5.68
CA LEU A 241 -1.96 10.25 -5.05
C LEU A 241 -2.64 11.25 -5.99
N ASP A 242 -3.18 12.31 -5.43
CA ASP A 242 -3.74 13.39 -6.21
C ASP A 242 -2.66 14.25 -6.90
N GLU A 243 -3.07 15.08 -7.85
CA GLU A 243 -2.17 15.89 -8.67
C GLU A 243 -1.34 16.86 -7.83
N LEU A 244 -1.89 17.38 -6.73
CA LEU A 244 -1.16 18.34 -5.88
C LEU A 244 0.02 17.66 -5.20
N ILE A 245 -0.21 16.44 -4.68
CA ILE A 245 0.86 15.65 -4.06
C ILE A 245 1.87 15.19 -5.12
N GLU A 246 1.41 14.76 -6.31
CA GLU A 246 2.33 14.38 -7.40
C GLU A 246 3.27 15.53 -7.79
N ARG A 247 2.79 16.76 -7.86
CA ARG A 247 3.62 17.95 -8.08
C ARG A 247 4.66 18.14 -6.97
N TYR A 248 4.28 17.91 -5.73
CA TYR A 248 5.21 17.94 -4.61
C TYR A 248 6.29 16.85 -4.75
N LEU A 249 5.93 15.61 -5.12
CA LEU A 249 6.90 14.53 -5.35
C LEU A 249 7.95 14.92 -6.40
N ILE A 250 7.51 15.51 -7.51
CA ILE A 250 8.38 15.99 -8.58
C ILE A 250 9.27 17.12 -8.06
N GLY A 251 8.70 18.11 -7.40
CA GLY A 251 9.43 19.26 -6.83
C GLY A 251 10.49 18.84 -5.83
N TYR A 252 10.16 17.88 -4.95
CA TYR A 252 11.09 17.34 -3.97
C TYR A 252 12.24 16.55 -4.63
N ALA A 253 11.92 15.70 -5.61
CA ALA A 253 12.93 14.96 -6.34
C ALA A 253 13.86 15.89 -7.12
N ASN A 254 13.33 16.93 -7.81
CA ASN A 254 14.11 17.97 -8.46
C ASN A 254 15.06 18.67 -7.47
N MET A 255 14.56 19.06 -6.30
CA MET A 255 15.39 19.64 -5.24
C MET A 255 16.55 18.72 -4.85
N LYS A 256 16.32 17.41 -4.73
CA LYS A 256 17.37 16.43 -4.39
C LYS A 256 18.40 16.27 -5.50
N VAL A 257 17.96 16.31 -6.77
CA VAL A 257 18.84 16.26 -7.93
C VAL A 257 19.73 17.52 -7.95
N LEU A 258 19.15 18.71 -7.83
CA LEU A 258 19.89 19.97 -7.77
C LEU A 258 20.86 20.04 -6.59
N GLN A 259 20.46 19.50 -5.44
CA GLN A 259 21.34 19.38 -4.26
C GLN A 259 22.58 18.53 -4.55
N ARG A 260 22.37 17.36 -5.20
CA ARG A 260 23.47 16.49 -5.59
C ARG A 260 24.43 17.14 -6.55
N ASP A 261 23.91 17.87 -7.54
CA ASP A 261 24.70 18.50 -8.58
C ASP A 261 25.34 19.83 -8.13
N GLY A 262 25.07 20.27 -6.90
CA GLY A 262 25.61 21.51 -6.34
C GLY A 262 25.08 22.78 -7.05
N SER A 263 23.91 22.70 -7.68
CA SER A 263 23.31 23.83 -8.38
C SER A 263 22.94 24.97 -7.46
N GLN A 264 23.12 26.21 -7.92
CA GLN A 264 22.69 27.40 -7.18
C GLN A 264 21.17 27.51 -7.08
N GLU A 265 20.44 26.85 -7.96
CA GLU A 265 18.97 26.81 -7.97
C GLU A 265 18.38 25.97 -6.84
N PHE A 266 19.19 25.14 -6.18
CA PHE A 266 18.75 24.34 -5.04
C PHE A 266 18.02 25.17 -3.96
N GLN A 267 18.53 26.37 -3.63
CA GLN A 267 17.94 27.21 -2.59
C GLN A 267 16.51 27.67 -2.94
N ILE A 268 16.28 28.02 -4.19
CA ILE A 268 14.96 28.44 -4.68
C ILE A 268 14.01 27.24 -4.66
N GLN A 269 14.47 26.11 -5.18
CA GLN A 269 13.66 24.88 -5.23
C GLN A 269 13.32 24.37 -3.83
N PHE A 270 14.24 24.47 -2.88
CA PHE A 270 14.01 24.13 -1.48
C PHE A 270 12.87 24.95 -0.85
N GLN A 271 12.85 26.28 -1.10
CA GLN A 271 11.78 27.15 -0.61
C GLN A 271 10.43 26.79 -1.24
N LEU A 272 10.40 26.52 -2.54
CA LEU A 272 9.18 26.11 -3.25
C LEU A 272 8.62 24.81 -2.68
N VAL A 273 9.48 23.81 -2.43
CA VAL A 273 9.07 22.52 -1.84
C VAL A 273 8.46 22.72 -0.44
N GLN A 274 9.03 23.61 0.39
CA GLN A 274 8.47 23.90 1.71
C GLN A 274 7.08 24.56 1.62
N ILE A 275 6.89 25.49 0.68
CA ILE A 275 5.59 26.14 0.44
C ILE A 275 4.56 25.07 0.01
N MET A 276 4.91 24.22 -0.96
CA MET A 276 4.02 23.16 -1.44
C MET A 276 3.66 22.15 -0.32
N GLU A 277 4.63 21.79 0.51
CA GLU A 277 4.41 20.91 1.67
C GLU A 277 3.38 21.51 2.63
N GLN A 278 3.52 22.81 2.94
CA GLN A 278 2.59 23.50 3.82
C GLN A 278 1.19 23.62 3.18
N GLU A 279 1.08 23.97 1.91
CA GLU A 279 -0.19 24.04 1.18
C GLU A 279 -0.95 22.70 1.19
N ILE A 280 -0.21 21.59 1.00
CA ILE A 280 -0.80 20.25 1.07
C ILE A 280 -1.32 19.99 2.48
N VAL A 281 -0.49 20.18 3.50
CA VAL A 281 -0.89 19.93 4.89
C VAL A 281 -2.12 20.76 5.28
N ASP A 282 -2.15 22.03 4.90
CA ASP A 282 -3.27 22.94 5.18
C ASP A 282 -4.55 22.51 4.43
N SER A 283 -4.42 22.04 3.18
CA SER A 283 -5.57 21.56 2.40
C SER A 283 -6.21 20.32 3.00
N TYR A 284 -5.40 19.43 3.60
CA TYR A 284 -5.91 18.23 4.26
C TYR A 284 -6.34 18.47 5.71
N ALA A 285 -5.83 19.48 6.39
CA ALA A 285 -6.24 19.82 7.76
C ALA A 285 -7.74 20.19 7.84
N GLY A 286 -8.29 20.83 6.79
CA GLY A 286 -9.71 21.20 6.73
C GLY A 286 -10.67 20.02 6.56
N ILE A 287 -10.21 18.88 6.03
CA ILE A 287 -11.08 17.71 5.76
C ILE A 287 -11.42 16.95 7.05
N SER A 288 -10.64 17.12 8.11
CA SER A 288 -10.78 16.38 9.37
C SER A 288 -12.09 16.68 10.11
N ASP A 289 -12.66 17.87 9.97
CA ASP A 289 -13.79 18.31 10.77
C ASP A 289 -15.15 17.98 10.13
N ASP A 290 -15.24 17.96 8.79
CA ASP A 290 -16.52 17.75 8.09
C ASP A 290 -16.96 16.28 8.03
N ILE A 291 -16.06 15.31 8.13
CA ILE A 291 -16.39 13.87 8.10
C ILE A 291 -16.90 13.35 9.46
N ALA A 292 -16.69 14.12 10.54
CA ALA A 292 -17.13 13.73 11.89
C ALA A 292 -18.65 13.82 12.11
N LEU A 293 -19.41 14.33 11.14
CA LEU A 293 -20.84 14.65 11.28
C LEU A 293 -21.78 13.85 10.38
N ILE A 294 -21.31 12.81 9.69
CA ILE A 294 -22.24 11.84 9.11
C ILE A 294 -22.55 10.81 10.21
N PRO A 295 -23.67 10.94 10.94
CA PRO A 295 -24.10 9.85 11.80
C PRO A 295 -24.31 8.64 10.89
N ASP A 296 -23.86 7.45 11.35
CA ASP A 296 -24.32 6.17 10.79
C ASP A 296 -25.85 6.23 10.80
N ILE A 297 -26.43 6.64 9.69
CA ILE A 297 -27.86 6.48 9.47
C ILE A 297 -28.02 4.99 9.16
N ASP A 298 -28.12 4.20 10.23
CA ASP A 298 -28.74 2.89 10.15
C ASP A 298 -30.16 3.15 9.63
N GLU A 299 -30.35 2.96 8.34
CA GLU A 299 -31.68 2.89 7.72
C GLU A 299 -32.38 1.64 8.27
N GLY A 300 -32.89 1.78 9.46
CA GLY A 300 -33.98 0.94 9.95
C GLY A 300 -35.24 1.30 9.19
N PHE A 301 -35.42 0.78 8.00
CA PHE A 301 -36.73 0.65 7.41
C PHE A 301 -37.39 -0.58 8.04
N ASP A 302 -38.08 -0.36 9.17
CA ASP A 302 -39.08 -1.27 9.64
C ASP A 302 -40.31 -1.15 8.72
N GLU A 303 -40.68 -2.31 8.17
CA GLU A 303 -41.88 -2.57 7.40
C GLU A 303 -43.14 -2.15 8.18
N PHE A 304 -44.05 -1.49 7.48
CA PHE A 304 -45.51 -1.55 7.74
C PHE A 304 -46.18 -2.32 6.60
#